data_d6c47e2ba4731b9deb0ef85acaccd731
#
_entry.id   d6c47e2ba4731b9deb0ef85acaccd731
#
_cell.length_a   1.000
_cell.length_b   1.000
_cell.length_c   1.000
_cell.angle_alpha   90.00
_cell.angle_beta   90.00
_cell.angle_gamma   90.00
#
_symmetry.space_group_name_H-M   'P 1'
#
loop_
_entity.id
_entity.type
_entity.pdbx_description
1 polymer ?
#
loop_
_entity_poly.entity_id
_entity_poly.type
_entity_poly.pdbx_seq_one_letter_code
_entity_poly.pdbx_strand_id
1 'polypeptide(L)' 'MKINELMQKLLQIQAEHGDIDVMFAESNGDICGIEYVVSRTAEEDEFDPEWQMPAGFTFVEIGR' A
#
# COMPACT_ATOMS: atom_id res chain seq x y z
N MET A 1 -2.80 3.30 14.16
CA MET A 1 -4.10 3.15 13.47
C MET A 1 -4.85 1.96 14.04
N LYS A 2 -6.09 2.12 14.34
CA LYS A 2 -6.93 1.04 14.87
C LYS A 2 -7.57 0.24 13.73
N ILE A 3 -8.01 -0.98 14.04
CA ILE A 3 -8.58 -1.89 13.03
C ILE A 3 -9.72 -1.22 12.26
N ASN A 4 -10.61 -0.55 12.95
CA ASN A 4 -11.77 0.08 12.32
C ASN A 4 -11.37 1.17 11.32
N GLU A 5 -10.37 1.96 11.66
CA GLU A 5 -9.82 2.96 10.77
C GLU A 5 -9.18 2.32 9.52
N LEU A 6 -8.40 1.28 9.72
CA LEU A 6 -7.77 0.57 8.61
C LEU A 6 -8.81 -0.05 7.68
N MET A 7 -9.82 -0.68 8.24
CA MET A 7 -10.90 -1.27 7.45
C MET A 7 -11.63 -0.23 6.61
N GLN A 8 -11.95 0.92 7.19
CA GLN A 8 -12.63 1.98 6.48
C GLN A 8 -11.79 2.52 5.31
N LYS A 9 -10.50 2.72 5.54
CA LYS A 9 -9.60 3.21 4.49
C LYS A 9 -9.46 2.20 3.36
N LEU A 10 -9.31 0.92 3.69
CA LEU A 10 -9.21 -0.14 2.69
C LEU A 10 -10.50 -0.29 1.90
N LEU A 11 -11.66 -0.21 2.55
CA LEU A 11 -12.95 -0.27 1.86
C LEU A 11 -13.14 0.91 0.90
N GLN A 12 -12.72 2.09 1.30
CA GLN A 12 -12.80 3.27 0.44
C GLN A 12 -11.93 3.09 -0.82
N ILE A 13 -10.71 2.60 -0.65
CA ILE A 13 -9.81 2.35 -1.77
C ILE A 13 -10.36 1.25 -2.66
N GLN A 14 -10.89 0.20 -2.09
CA GLN A 14 -11.51 -0.90 -2.84
C GLN A 14 -12.68 -0.40 -3.69
N ALA A 15 -13.48 0.50 -3.16
CA ALA A 15 -14.60 1.08 -3.90
C ALA A 15 -14.12 1.92 -5.11
N GLU A 16 -12.96 2.55 -5.00
CA GLU A 16 -12.40 3.38 -6.07
C GLU A 16 -11.61 2.58 -7.11
N HIS A 17 -10.86 1.60 -6.68
CA HIS A 17 -9.88 0.89 -7.53
C HIS A 17 -10.15 -0.60 -7.69
N GLY A 18 -11.11 -1.17 -6.96
CA GLY A 18 -11.35 -2.60 -6.95
C GLY A 18 -10.43 -3.32 -5.98
N ASP A 19 -10.37 -4.62 -6.10
CA ASP A 19 -9.62 -5.49 -5.19
C ASP A 19 -8.15 -5.56 -5.62
N ILE A 20 -7.40 -4.52 -5.29
CA ILE A 20 -5.99 -4.39 -5.66
C ILE A 20 -5.07 -4.91 -4.55
N ASP A 21 -3.81 -5.14 -4.90
CA ASP A 21 -2.83 -5.66 -3.95
C ASP A 21 -2.51 -4.65 -2.86
N VAL A 22 -2.20 -5.15 -1.67
CA VAL A 22 -1.76 -4.35 -0.54
C VAL A 22 -0.29 -4.64 -0.29
N MET A 23 0.52 -3.59 -0.24
CA MET A 23 1.95 -3.67 0.02
C MET A 23 2.28 -2.78 1.20
N PHE A 24 3.37 -3.09 1.88
CA PHE A 24 3.81 -2.26 2.98
C PHE A 24 5.26 -1.82 2.77
N ALA A 25 5.54 -0.59 3.21
CA ALA A 25 6.90 -0.10 3.21
C ALA A 25 7.66 -0.79 4.34
N GLU A 26 8.77 -1.45 3.99
CA GLU A 26 9.56 -2.19 4.95
C GLU A 26 10.16 -1.26 6.00
N SER A 27 9.97 -1.59 7.26
CA SER A 27 10.70 -1.00 8.37
C SER A 27 11.65 -2.04 8.93
N ASN A 28 12.57 -1.62 9.77
CA ASN A 28 13.71 -2.43 10.25
C ASN A 28 13.34 -3.60 11.17
N GLY A 29 12.17 -4.19 11.00
CA GLY A 29 11.71 -5.32 11.81
C GLY A 29 11.12 -4.94 13.16
N ASP A 30 11.11 -3.68 13.50
CA ASP A 30 10.50 -3.20 14.73
C ASP A 30 8.98 -3.20 14.61
N ILE A 31 8.31 -3.45 15.74
CA ILE A 31 6.86 -3.33 15.80
C ILE A 31 6.52 -1.85 15.85
N CYS A 32 5.80 -1.37 14.86
CA CYS A 32 5.42 0.03 14.78
C CYS A 32 3.97 0.18 14.30
N GLY A 33 3.37 1.32 14.63
CA GLY A 33 2.01 1.60 14.19
C GLY A 33 1.95 1.97 12.71
N ILE A 34 0.82 1.69 12.10
CA ILE A 34 0.52 2.15 10.75
C ILE A 34 0.11 3.61 10.81
N GLU A 35 0.76 4.47 10.06
CA GLU A 35 0.45 5.89 10.02
C GLU A 35 -0.29 6.31 8.75
N TYR A 36 -0.10 5.58 7.65
CA TYR A 36 -0.83 5.91 6.43
C TYR A 36 -1.24 4.68 5.65
N VAL A 37 -2.33 4.83 4.92
CA VAL A 37 -2.85 3.84 3.96
C VAL A 37 -3.28 4.64 2.74
N VAL A 38 -2.58 4.47 1.62
CA VAL A 38 -2.86 5.23 0.40
C VAL A 38 -2.82 4.32 -0.82
N SER A 39 -3.51 4.73 -1.88
CA SER A 39 -3.36 4.07 -3.18
C SER A 39 -2.23 4.74 -3.95
N ARG A 40 -1.41 3.94 -4.63
CA ARG A 40 -0.32 4.43 -5.46
C ARG A 40 -0.29 3.69 -6.78
N THR A 41 0.24 4.38 -7.79
CA THR A 41 0.52 3.77 -9.08
C THR A 41 2.03 3.76 -9.28
N ALA A 42 2.59 2.60 -9.57
CA ALA A 42 4.02 2.45 -9.76
C ALA A 42 4.48 3.19 -11.02
N GLU A 43 5.59 3.89 -10.91
CA GLU A 43 6.26 4.55 -12.02
C GLU A 43 7.44 3.71 -12.48
N GLU A 44 7.95 3.95 -13.68
CA GLU A 44 9.04 3.15 -14.24
C GLU A 44 10.30 3.14 -13.37
N ASP A 45 10.60 4.24 -12.72
CA ASP A 45 11.78 4.39 -11.89
C ASP A 45 11.60 3.87 -10.46
N GLU A 46 10.42 3.38 -10.11
CA GLU A 46 10.17 2.71 -8.82
C GLU A 46 10.41 1.21 -8.90
N PHE A 47 11.13 0.75 -9.88
CA PHE A 47 11.42 -0.66 -10.10
C PHE A 47 12.31 -1.20 -8.98
N ASP A 48 11.77 -2.14 -8.21
CA ASP A 48 12.52 -2.89 -7.21
C ASP A 48 12.83 -4.26 -7.80
N PRO A 49 14.11 -4.67 -7.87
CA PRO A 49 14.46 -5.99 -8.43
C PRO A 49 13.77 -7.17 -7.78
N GLU A 50 13.39 -7.03 -6.52
CA GLU A 50 12.68 -8.10 -5.80
C GLU A 50 11.20 -8.15 -6.14
N TRP A 51 10.60 -7.04 -6.53
CA TRP A 51 9.15 -6.94 -6.67
C TRP A 51 8.67 -6.76 -8.11
N GLN A 52 9.53 -6.36 -9.01
CA GLN A 52 9.23 -6.22 -10.44
C GLN A 52 7.84 -5.66 -10.74
N MET A 53 7.51 -4.54 -10.11
CA MET A 53 6.23 -3.88 -10.40
C MET A 53 6.25 -3.25 -11.78
N PRO A 54 5.36 -3.66 -12.70
CA PRO A 54 5.29 -3.01 -14.00
C PRO A 54 4.80 -1.56 -13.85
N ALA A 55 5.24 -0.70 -14.75
CA ALA A 55 4.75 0.68 -14.81
C ALA A 55 3.24 0.67 -14.94
N GLY A 56 2.57 1.52 -14.18
CA GLY A 56 1.10 1.61 -14.19
C GLY A 56 0.40 0.65 -13.24
N PHE A 57 1.16 -0.18 -12.51
CA PHE A 57 0.57 -1.07 -11.51
C PHE A 57 0.05 -0.26 -10.32
N THR A 58 -1.24 -0.41 -10.03
CA THR A 58 -1.87 0.29 -8.90
C THR A 58 -1.99 -0.64 -7.69
N PHE A 59 -1.60 -0.15 -6.55
CA PHE A 59 -1.58 -0.93 -5.31
C PHE A 59 -1.87 -0.04 -4.11
N VAL A 60 -2.17 -0.66 -2.97
CA VAL A 60 -2.30 0.04 -1.70
C VAL A 60 -0.96 -0.02 -0.98
N GLU A 61 -0.47 1.11 -0.53
CA GLU A 61 0.73 1.17 0.30
C GLU A 61 0.35 1.50 1.73
N ILE A 62 0.83 0.68 2.65
CA ILE A 62 0.69 0.88 4.08
C ILE A 62 2.08 1.19 4.63
N GLY A 63 2.17 2.19 5.47
CA GLY A 63 3.45 2.54 6.02
C GLY A 63 3.36 3.41 7.26
N ARG A 64 4.51 3.90 7.68
CA ARG A 64 4.59 4.79 8.82
C ARG A 64 5.34 6.08 8.50
#